data_38714923716abe04140f3a25ac5e1e5a
#
_entry.id   38714923716abe04140f3a25ac5e1e5a
#
_cell.length_a   1.000
_cell.length_b   1.000
_cell.length_c   1.000
_cell.angle_alpha   90.00
_cell.angle_beta   90.00
_cell.angle_gamma   90.00
#
_symmetry.space_group_name_H-M   'P 1'
#
loop_
_entity.id
_entity.type
_entity.pdbx_description
1 polymer ?
#
loop_
_entity_poly.entity_id
_entity_poly.type
_entity_poly.pdbx_seq_one_letter_code
_entity_poly.pdbx_strand_id
1 'polypeptide(L)'
;MGQAQLRLFSPADEAGCYHDTARQGFFSLLMATGEGSGKKQDSYRLSQMPVVLSMLDHSRDTWLSQAEFIKPNRRVVNLARIGLLFADLDTYREPWAQGRSPEQLAAAVMFRCYDEGVPPPSILVFSGRGVQAKWLLDGTLPRQALPRWNACQRYLIDRLAGLGADPAAKDASRVLRLVNTVNSKSGEVCRVIHVEQGPDGEPIRYNFEYLAEALLPVARWDIEADRKVRADRRQFKLLPGGQTGNLRTLNGRQLAWDRLEDLRRHCCKVSDEAAFCLIQRPYISKTLLTRRISPRGSP
;
A
#
# COMPACT_ATOMS: atom_id res chain seq x y z
N MET A 1 3.33 29.00 26.34
CA MET A 1 3.73 27.92 25.42
C MET A 1 3.90 28.56 24.05
N GLY A 2 5.16 28.69 23.56
CA GLY A 2 5.44 29.30 22.26
C GLY A 2 4.85 28.42 21.17
N GLN A 3 4.08 28.99 20.27
CA GLN A 3 3.73 28.33 19.01
C GLN A 3 5.04 28.07 18.28
N ALA A 4 5.44 26.78 18.18
CA ALA A 4 6.52 26.39 17.29
C ALA A 4 6.10 26.83 15.89
N GLN A 5 6.83 27.77 15.31
CA GLN A 5 6.59 28.26 13.98
C GLN A 5 6.82 27.09 13.02
N LEU A 6 5.74 26.56 12.42
CA LEU A 6 5.83 25.51 11.43
C LEU A 6 6.79 25.96 10.33
N ARG A 7 7.90 25.23 10.15
CA ARG A 7 8.84 25.45 9.06
C ARG A 7 8.06 25.36 7.75
N LEU A 8 8.13 26.37 6.91
CA LEU A 8 7.55 26.34 5.59
C LEU A 8 8.31 25.30 4.73
N PHE A 9 7.70 24.15 4.54
CA PHE A 9 8.25 23.11 3.68
C PHE A 9 8.07 23.52 2.22
N SER A 10 9.16 23.64 1.49
CA SER A 10 9.11 23.63 0.03
C SER A 10 8.78 22.23 -0.49
N PRO A 11 8.36 22.07 -1.76
CA PRO A 11 8.21 20.76 -2.38
C PRO A 11 9.47 19.88 -2.31
N ALA A 12 10.65 20.51 -2.41
CA ALA A 12 11.94 19.80 -2.33
C ALA A 12 12.27 19.35 -0.90
N ASP A 13 11.94 20.18 0.12
CA ASP A 13 12.13 19.81 1.53
C ASP A 13 11.27 18.61 1.91
N GLU A 14 9.99 18.65 1.55
CA GLU A 14 9.05 17.56 1.84
C GLU A 14 9.46 16.27 1.12
N ALA A 15 9.78 16.34 -0.17
CA ALA A 15 10.24 15.20 -0.96
C ALA A 15 11.57 14.65 -0.46
N GLY A 16 12.49 15.53 -0.04
CA GLY A 16 13.80 15.17 0.53
C GLY A 16 13.71 14.39 1.84
N CYS A 17 12.57 14.43 2.53
CA CYS A 17 12.36 13.61 3.72
C CYS A 17 12.37 12.09 3.43
N TYR A 18 12.00 11.66 2.23
CA TYR A 18 11.88 10.24 1.87
C TYR A 18 12.52 9.84 0.55
N HIS A 19 13.07 10.79 -0.22
CA HIS A 19 13.90 10.58 -1.39
C HIS A 19 15.32 11.06 -1.13
N ASP A 20 16.30 10.31 -1.63
CA ASP A 20 17.71 10.68 -1.50
C ASP A 20 18.27 11.08 -2.87
N THR A 21 18.53 12.37 -3.03
CA THR A 21 19.03 12.96 -4.28
C THR A 21 20.46 12.56 -4.63
N ALA A 22 21.23 12.06 -3.67
CA ALA A 22 22.58 11.54 -3.89
C ALA A 22 22.59 10.14 -4.52
N ARG A 23 21.45 9.44 -4.50
CA ARG A 23 21.32 8.09 -5.05
C ARG A 23 21.06 8.09 -6.55
N GLN A 24 21.45 6.99 -7.16
CA GLN A 24 21.03 6.67 -8.52
C GLN A 24 19.58 6.13 -8.49
N GLY A 25 18.76 6.65 -9.39
CA GLY A 25 17.38 6.23 -9.50
C GLY A 25 16.50 7.34 -10.06
N PHE A 26 15.19 7.06 -10.05
CA PHE A 26 14.20 7.94 -10.64
C PHE A 26 13.03 8.14 -9.66
N PHE A 27 12.48 9.34 -9.69
CA PHE A 27 11.16 9.65 -9.14
C PHE A 27 10.20 10.00 -10.28
N SER A 28 8.91 10.02 -10.02
CA SER A 28 7.89 10.34 -11.03
C SER A 28 6.96 11.43 -10.53
N LEU A 29 6.65 12.34 -11.42
CA LEU A 29 5.60 13.34 -11.27
C LEU A 29 4.40 12.95 -12.15
N LEU A 30 3.21 13.12 -11.61
CA LEU A 30 1.96 13.04 -12.34
C LEU A 30 1.33 14.43 -12.29
N MET A 31 1.09 15.04 -13.43
CA MET A 31 0.59 16.41 -13.54
C MET A 31 -0.69 16.47 -14.37
N ALA A 32 -1.63 17.31 -13.97
CA ALA A 32 -2.81 17.59 -14.79
C ALA A 32 -2.41 18.36 -16.06
N THR A 33 -2.98 17.99 -17.21
CA THR A 33 -2.62 18.58 -18.51
C THR A 33 -3.36 19.88 -18.83
N GLY A 34 -4.28 20.32 -17.95
CA GLY A 34 -5.07 21.53 -18.18
C GLY A 34 -6.24 21.35 -19.14
N GLU A 35 -6.24 20.33 -19.97
CA GLU A 35 -7.33 20.00 -20.89
C GLU A 35 -8.12 18.79 -20.38
N GLY A 36 -9.31 19.03 -19.84
CA GLY A 36 -10.18 17.97 -19.32
C GLY A 36 -9.60 17.21 -18.12
N SER A 37 -9.82 15.89 -18.05
CA SER A 37 -9.31 15.01 -16.98
C SER A 37 -7.94 14.40 -17.28
N GLY A 38 -7.24 14.88 -18.29
CA GLY A 38 -5.95 14.34 -18.72
C GLY A 38 -4.86 14.49 -17.67
N LYS A 39 -4.01 13.46 -17.53
CA LYS A 39 -2.83 13.49 -16.66
C LYS A 39 -1.63 12.99 -17.44
N LYS A 40 -0.51 13.71 -17.30
CA LYS A 40 0.77 13.32 -17.87
C LYS A 40 1.71 12.86 -16.77
N GLN A 41 2.39 11.74 -16.97
CA GLN A 41 3.42 11.26 -16.07
C GLN A 41 4.79 11.43 -16.70
N ASP A 42 5.67 12.12 -15.99
CA ASP A 42 7.09 12.24 -16.32
C ASP A 42 7.94 11.65 -15.21
N SER A 43 9.11 11.12 -15.56
CA SER A 43 10.07 10.56 -14.61
C SER A 43 11.43 11.21 -14.78
N TYR A 44 12.03 11.60 -13.67
CA TYR A 44 13.29 12.32 -13.61
C TYR A 44 14.29 11.60 -12.72
N ARG A 45 15.59 11.87 -12.90
CA ARG A 45 16.63 11.36 -12.00
C ARG A 45 16.50 11.98 -10.62
N LEU A 46 16.76 11.23 -9.56
CA LEU A 46 16.73 11.73 -8.18
C LEU A 46 17.60 12.96 -7.99
N SER A 47 18.80 13.00 -8.60
CA SER A 47 19.70 14.16 -8.56
C SER A 47 19.12 15.45 -9.16
N GLN A 48 18.11 15.35 -10.02
CA GLN A 48 17.43 16.50 -10.63
C GLN A 48 16.26 17.03 -9.79
N MET A 49 15.90 16.32 -8.70
CA MET A 49 14.69 16.60 -7.93
C MET A 49 14.61 18.08 -7.47
N PRO A 50 15.62 18.69 -6.84
CA PRO A 50 15.50 20.08 -6.39
C PRO A 50 15.19 21.04 -7.53
N VAL A 51 15.87 20.88 -8.67
CA VAL A 51 15.68 21.74 -9.84
C VAL A 51 14.30 21.51 -10.47
N VAL A 52 13.92 20.25 -10.68
CA VAL A 52 12.60 19.92 -11.27
C VAL A 52 11.47 20.43 -10.41
N LEU A 53 11.53 20.25 -9.07
CA LEU A 53 10.48 20.71 -8.18
C LEU A 53 10.40 22.24 -8.05
N SER A 54 11.53 22.96 -8.20
CA SER A 54 11.55 24.44 -8.19
C SER A 54 10.98 25.07 -9.48
N MET A 55 10.95 24.30 -10.59
CA MET A 55 10.45 24.77 -11.89
C MET A 55 8.98 24.41 -12.16
N LEU A 56 8.30 23.78 -11.20
CA LEU A 56 6.92 23.34 -11.38
C LEU A 56 5.94 24.52 -11.41
N ASP A 57 4.92 24.38 -12.23
CA ASP A 57 3.73 25.24 -12.17
C ASP A 57 2.86 24.84 -10.98
N HIS A 58 2.97 25.61 -9.91
CA HIS A 58 2.28 25.37 -8.65
C HIS A 58 0.74 25.57 -8.75
N SER A 59 0.24 26.19 -9.81
CA SER A 59 -1.19 26.35 -10.05
C SER A 59 -1.89 25.06 -10.49
N ARG A 60 -1.11 24.01 -10.85
CA ARG A 60 -1.64 22.74 -11.37
C ARG A 60 -1.65 21.63 -10.34
N ASP A 61 -2.66 20.79 -10.47
CA ASP A 61 -2.68 19.52 -9.76
C ASP A 61 -1.41 18.70 -10.07
N THR A 62 -0.59 18.49 -9.07
CA THR A 62 0.66 17.72 -9.20
C THR A 62 0.78 16.69 -8.08
N TRP A 63 1.21 15.49 -8.43
CA TRP A 63 1.45 14.38 -7.51
C TRP A 63 2.88 13.85 -7.67
N LEU A 64 3.49 13.49 -6.57
CA LEU A 64 4.83 12.92 -6.51
C LEU A 64 4.78 11.46 -6.09
N SER A 65 5.61 10.61 -6.73
CA SER A 65 5.77 9.21 -6.32
C SER A 65 6.36 9.11 -4.91
N GLN A 66 5.84 8.14 -4.13
CA GLN A 66 6.28 7.94 -2.74
C GLN A 66 7.42 6.91 -2.63
N ALA A 67 7.98 6.49 -3.75
CA ALA A 67 9.08 5.54 -3.83
C ALA A 67 10.06 5.91 -4.95
N GLU A 68 11.27 5.35 -4.87
CA GLU A 68 12.33 5.48 -5.86
C GLU A 68 12.31 4.29 -6.84
N PHE A 69 12.67 4.52 -8.11
CA PHE A 69 12.63 3.52 -9.18
C PHE A 69 13.99 3.36 -9.86
N ILE A 70 14.30 2.13 -10.32
CA ILE A 70 15.53 1.82 -11.07
C ILE A 70 15.46 2.25 -12.55
N LYS A 71 14.24 2.49 -13.06
CA LYS A 71 13.98 2.92 -14.45
C LYS A 71 13.01 4.10 -14.44
N PRO A 72 12.98 4.94 -15.48
CA PRO A 72 12.05 6.07 -15.59
C PRO A 72 10.60 5.61 -15.85
N ASN A 73 10.13 4.70 -15.02
CA ASN A 73 8.82 4.10 -15.11
C ASN A 73 8.35 3.67 -13.70
N ARG A 74 7.25 4.26 -13.24
CA ARG A 74 6.63 4.05 -11.93
C ARG A 74 5.83 2.74 -11.87
N ARG A 75 6.51 1.61 -12.09
CA ARG A 75 5.93 0.26 -11.89
C ARG A 75 6.59 -0.41 -10.69
N VAL A 76 5.83 -1.18 -9.93
CA VAL A 76 6.33 -1.94 -8.77
C VAL A 76 7.51 -2.86 -9.13
N VAL A 77 7.53 -3.39 -10.37
CA VAL A 77 8.67 -4.20 -10.86
C VAL A 77 9.97 -3.41 -10.96
N ASN A 78 9.88 -2.09 -11.11
CA ASN A 78 11.01 -1.17 -11.17
C ASN A 78 11.29 -0.48 -9.82
N LEU A 79 10.60 -0.88 -8.74
CA LEU A 79 10.86 -0.32 -7.41
C LEU A 79 12.32 -0.54 -7.03
N ALA A 80 12.99 0.55 -6.68
CA ALA A 80 14.33 0.52 -6.11
C ALA A 80 14.26 0.50 -4.58
N ARG A 81 13.62 1.52 -4.00
CA ARG A 81 13.55 1.73 -2.55
C ARG A 81 12.28 2.47 -2.18
N ILE A 82 11.90 2.34 -0.91
CA ILE A 82 10.82 3.10 -0.29
C ILE A 82 11.24 3.56 1.10
N GLY A 83 11.02 4.85 1.40
CA GLY A 83 11.49 5.51 2.62
C GLY A 83 10.37 5.88 3.59
N LEU A 84 9.14 5.41 3.40
CA LEU A 84 8.00 5.76 4.26
C LEU A 84 6.88 4.74 4.18
N LEU A 85 5.99 4.79 5.20
CA LEU A 85 4.60 4.34 5.10
C LEU A 85 3.71 5.58 4.97
N PHE A 86 2.50 5.43 4.41
CA PHE A 86 1.60 6.56 4.21
C PHE A 86 0.12 6.15 4.26
N ALA A 87 -0.74 7.11 4.56
CA ALA A 87 -2.19 6.97 4.37
C ALA A 87 -2.74 8.21 3.67
N ASP A 88 -3.61 8.00 2.68
CA ASP A 88 -4.36 9.06 2.02
C ASP A 88 -5.77 9.07 2.63
N LEU A 89 -6.06 10.09 3.44
CA LEU A 89 -7.28 10.19 4.22
C LEU A 89 -8.26 11.12 3.50
N ASP A 90 -9.27 10.56 2.87
CA ASP A 90 -10.35 11.27 2.19
C ASP A 90 -11.33 11.88 3.21
N THR A 91 -10.82 12.65 4.19
CA THR A 91 -11.60 13.21 5.31
C THR A 91 -12.82 14.00 4.87
N TYR A 92 -12.79 14.61 3.69
CA TYR A 92 -13.92 15.35 3.13
C TYR A 92 -15.18 14.48 2.88
N ARG A 93 -15.05 13.16 2.88
CA ARG A 93 -16.16 12.22 2.77
C ARG A 93 -16.79 11.88 4.11
N GLU A 94 -16.09 12.19 5.19
CA GLU A 94 -16.46 11.79 6.53
C GLU A 94 -17.30 12.87 7.21
N PRO A 95 -18.49 12.52 7.76
CA PRO A 95 -19.36 13.49 8.44
C PRO A 95 -18.67 14.22 9.60
N TRP A 96 -17.80 13.53 10.35
CA TRP A 96 -17.08 14.10 11.48
C TRP A 96 -16.11 15.21 11.08
N ALA A 97 -15.62 15.23 9.83
CA ALA A 97 -14.61 16.16 9.35
C ALA A 97 -15.21 17.44 8.75
N GLN A 98 -16.53 17.48 8.52
CA GLN A 98 -17.19 18.62 7.92
C GLN A 98 -17.06 19.89 8.78
N GLY A 99 -16.68 21.01 8.16
CA GLY A 99 -16.48 22.29 8.85
C GLY A 99 -15.24 22.39 9.73
N ARG A 100 -14.39 21.38 9.77
CA ARG A 100 -13.14 21.41 10.53
C ARG A 100 -12.01 22.08 9.73
N SER A 101 -11.19 22.86 10.46
CA SER A 101 -9.96 23.40 9.88
C SER A 101 -8.91 22.30 9.65
N PRO A 102 -7.92 22.51 8.77
CA PRO A 102 -6.83 21.56 8.55
C PRO A 102 -6.10 21.17 9.84
N GLU A 103 -5.93 22.10 10.77
CA GLU A 103 -5.30 21.88 12.07
C GLU A 103 -6.15 20.97 12.98
N GLN A 104 -7.47 21.14 12.92
CA GLN A 104 -8.41 20.26 13.63
C GLN A 104 -8.44 18.87 13.03
N LEU A 105 -8.28 18.75 11.70
CA LEU A 105 -8.12 17.46 11.02
C LEU A 105 -6.81 16.78 11.45
N ALA A 106 -5.70 17.55 11.55
CA ALA A 106 -4.44 17.02 12.03
C ALA A 106 -4.57 16.47 13.47
N ALA A 107 -5.19 17.23 14.37
CA ALA A 107 -5.44 16.80 15.75
C ALA A 107 -6.28 15.51 15.81
N ALA A 108 -7.30 15.37 14.96
CA ALA A 108 -8.12 14.17 14.89
C ALA A 108 -7.33 12.95 14.41
N VAL A 109 -6.42 13.12 13.43
CA VAL A 109 -5.53 12.05 12.94
C VAL A 109 -4.58 11.62 14.07
N MET A 110 -3.95 12.56 14.77
CA MET A 110 -3.05 12.28 15.88
C MET A 110 -3.77 11.52 17.00
N PHE A 111 -4.95 11.99 17.39
CA PHE A 111 -5.78 11.33 18.41
C PHE A 111 -6.15 9.90 18.00
N ARG A 112 -6.56 9.69 16.74
CA ARG A 112 -6.91 8.37 16.24
C ARG A 112 -5.69 7.43 16.21
N CYS A 113 -4.52 7.92 15.81
CA CYS A 113 -3.29 7.13 15.89
C CYS A 113 -3.01 6.68 17.33
N TYR A 114 -3.16 7.57 18.28
CA TYR A 114 -3.00 7.24 19.71
C TYR A 114 -4.01 6.17 20.17
N ASP A 115 -5.27 6.35 19.85
CA ASP A 115 -6.37 5.43 20.21
C ASP A 115 -6.19 4.03 19.61
N GLU A 116 -5.71 3.94 18.37
CA GLU A 116 -5.44 2.69 17.67
C GLU A 116 -4.06 2.08 17.97
N GLY A 117 -3.26 2.71 18.84
CA GLY A 117 -1.90 2.26 19.13
C GLY A 117 -0.97 2.33 17.92
N VAL A 118 -1.26 3.22 16.97
CA VAL A 118 -0.39 3.50 15.80
C VAL A 118 0.59 4.61 16.21
N PRO A 119 1.90 4.46 15.99
CA PRO A 119 2.83 5.56 16.19
C PRO A 119 2.40 6.83 15.47
N PRO A 120 2.64 8.04 16.01
CA PRO A 120 2.22 9.28 15.38
C PRO A 120 2.87 9.43 14.00
N PRO A 121 2.17 9.99 12.98
CA PRO A 121 2.77 10.27 11.69
C PRO A 121 3.86 11.34 11.81
N SER A 122 4.95 11.18 11.06
CA SER A 122 6.05 12.15 11.03
C SER A 122 5.63 13.49 10.42
N ILE A 123 4.79 13.43 9.39
CA ILE A 123 4.30 14.61 8.66
C ILE A 123 2.83 14.40 8.30
N LEU A 124 2.02 15.43 8.51
CA LEU A 124 0.67 15.53 7.97
C LEU A 124 0.60 16.64 6.92
N VAL A 125 0.09 16.31 5.76
CA VAL A 125 -0.10 17.23 4.64
C VAL A 125 -1.60 17.39 4.37
N PHE A 126 -2.09 18.61 4.39
CA PHE A 126 -3.42 18.93 3.87
C PHE A 126 -3.38 18.90 2.35
N SER A 127 -4.14 18.03 1.73
CA SER A 127 -4.15 17.80 0.28
C SER A 127 -5.15 18.72 -0.46
N GLY A 128 -5.64 19.76 0.23
CA GLY A 128 -6.67 20.66 -0.26
C GLY A 128 -8.11 20.22 0.05
N ARG A 129 -8.35 18.96 0.39
CA ARG A 129 -9.66 18.43 0.83
C ARG A 129 -9.55 17.37 1.91
N GLY A 130 -8.49 16.57 1.90
CA GLY A 130 -8.21 15.52 2.83
C GLY A 130 -6.83 15.69 3.45
N VAL A 131 -6.37 14.68 4.15
CA VAL A 131 -5.07 14.67 4.83
C VAL A 131 -4.24 13.49 4.36
N GLN A 132 -2.97 13.73 4.06
CA GLN A 132 -1.98 12.69 3.79
C GLN A 132 -1.12 12.55 5.04
N ALA A 133 -1.12 11.38 5.64
CA ALA A 133 -0.28 11.06 6.79
C ALA A 133 0.93 10.23 6.33
N LYS A 134 2.12 10.61 6.76
CA LYS A 134 3.40 10.01 6.35
C LYS A 134 4.23 9.61 7.57
N TRP A 135 4.68 8.36 7.61
CA TRP A 135 5.62 7.81 8.60
C TRP A 135 6.96 7.61 7.94
N LEU A 136 7.89 8.50 8.21
CA LEU A 136 9.23 8.47 7.63
C LEU A 136 10.07 7.37 8.27
N LEU A 137 10.84 6.66 7.46
CA LEU A 137 11.78 5.66 7.93
C LEU A 137 13.16 6.28 8.18
N ASP A 138 13.89 5.74 9.13
CA ASP A 138 15.30 6.09 9.42
C ASP A 138 16.26 5.65 8.32
N GLY A 139 15.82 4.70 7.49
CA GLY A 139 16.47 4.23 6.28
C GLY A 139 15.47 3.89 5.19
N THR A 140 15.94 3.56 4.00
CA THR A 140 15.08 3.12 2.91
C THR A 140 15.04 1.61 2.81
N LEU A 141 13.86 1.06 2.54
CA LEU A 141 13.65 -0.36 2.35
C LEU A 141 13.93 -0.76 0.90
N PRO A 142 14.69 -1.83 0.67
CA PRO A 142 14.89 -2.39 -0.66
C PRO A 142 13.62 -3.13 -1.13
N ARG A 143 13.53 -3.38 -2.44
CA ARG A 143 12.42 -4.11 -3.06
C ARG A 143 12.08 -5.45 -2.37
N GLN A 144 13.08 -6.14 -1.85
CA GLN A 144 12.91 -7.44 -1.18
C GLN A 144 12.06 -7.34 0.10
N ALA A 145 12.03 -6.18 0.74
CA ALA A 145 11.19 -5.93 1.92
C ALA A 145 9.72 -5.64 1.60
N LEU A 146 9.37 -5.50 0.30
CA LEU A 146 8.04 -5.11 -0.15
C LEU A 146 6.88 -5.99 0.41
N PRO A 147 6.99 -7.32 0.53
CA PRO A 147 5.91 -8.12 1.10
C PRO A 147 5.55 -7.71 2.53
N ARG A 148 6.56 -7.42 3.37
CA ARG A 148 6.33 -6.97 4.75
C ARG A 148 5.86 -5.52 4.80
N TRP A 149 6.42 -4.65 3.98
CA TRP A 149 5.95 -3.28 3.81
C TRP A 149 4.47 -3.25 3.39
N ASN A 150 4.06 -4.06 2.42
CA ASN A 150 2.66 -4.16 1.98
C ASN A 150 1.73 -4.66 3.10
N ALA A 151 2.21 -5.52 3.99
CA ALA A 151 1.44 -5.96 5.15
C ALA A 151 1.22 -4.79 6.12
N CYS A 152 2.30 -4.09 6.50
CA CYS A 152 2.22 -2.90 7.35
C CYS A 152 1.30 -1.83 6.74
N GLN A 153 1.45 -1.56 5.45
CA GLN A 153 0.65 -0.57 4.72
C GLN A 153 -0.86 -0.90 4.76
N ARG A 154 -1.23 -2.16 4.59
CA ARG A 154 -2.64 -2.58 4.69
C ARG A 154 -3.19 -2.41 6.10
N TYR A 155 -2.48 -2.89 7.12
CA TYR A 155 -2.92 -2.75 8.51
C TYR A 155 -3.03 -1.29 8.94
N LEU A 156 -2.12 -0.44 8.48
CA LEU A 156 -2.18 1.00 8.73
C LEU A 156 -3.46 1.61 8.14
N ILE A 157 -3.78 1.31 6.89
CA ILE A 157 -5.00 1.79 6.22
C ILE A 157 -6.25 1.25 6.93
N ASP A 158 -6.28 -0.02 7.31
CA ASP A 158 -7.40 -0.64 7.98
C ASP A 158 -7.67 0.01 9.36
N ARG A 159 -6.63 0.31 10.14
CA ARG A 159 -6.77 1.01 11.44
C ARG A 159 -7.25 2.46 11.30
N LEU A 160 -6.89 3.11 10.20
CA LEU A 160 -7.29 4.48 9.91
C LEU A 160 -8.57 4.58 9.05
N ALA A 161 -9.26 3.47 8.80
CA ALA A 161 -10.47 3.44 7.99
C ALA A 161 -11.55 4.42 8.48
N GLY A 162 -11.72 4.57 9.81
CA GLY A 162 -12.65 5.53 10.41
C GLY A 162 -12.31 7.01 10.17
N LEU A 163 -11.12 7.31 9.64
CA LEU A 163 -10.73 8.65 9.18
C LEU A 163 -10.90 8.85 7.67
N GLY A 164 -11.47 7.87 6.96
CA GLY A 164 -11.62 7.91 5.51
C GLY A 164 -10.35 7.51 4.76
N ALA A 165 -9.52 6.62 5.32
CA ALA A 165 -8.34 6.11 4.63
C ALA A 165 -8.72 5.40 3.33
N ASP A 166 -8.10 5.82 2.19
CA ASP A 166 -8.35 5.24 0.86
C ASP A 166 -7.79 3.80 0.77
N PRO A 167 -8.64 2.76 0.69
CA PRO A 167 -8.18 1.39 0.57
C PRO A 167 -7.36 1.11 -0.69
N ALA A 168 -7.45 1.97 -1.72
CA ALA A 168 -6.66 1.87 -2.94
C ALA A 168 -5.24 2.43 -2.77
N ALA A 169 -4.96 3.23 -1.71
CA ALA A 169 -3.66 3.84 -1.47
C ALA A 169 -2.66 2.89 -0.77
N LYS A 170 -2.62 1.61 -1.17
CA LYS A 170 -1.81 0.56 -0.53
C LYS A 170 -0.63 0.05 -1.36
N ASP A 171 -0.40 0.60 -2.53
CA ASP A 171 0.68 0.14 -3.41
C ASP A 171 1.91 1.03 -3.33
N ALA A 172 3.10 0.42 -3.42
CA ALA A 172 4.39 1.12 -3.32
C ALA A 172 4.68 2.05 -4.52
N SER A 173 3.88 1.97 -5.59
CA SER A 173 4.00 2.87 -6.73
C SER A 173 3.06 4.08 -6.64
N ARG A 174 2.45 4.31 -5.49
CA ARG A 174 1.50 5.41 -5.26
C ARG A 174 2.15 6.77 -5.48
N VAL A 175 1.35 7.71 -5.97
CA VAL A 175 1.65 9.13 -5.97
C VAL A 175 0.72 9.83 -4.99
N LEU A 176 1.25 10.77 -4.23
CA LEU A 176 0.49 11.66 -3.36
C LEU A 176 0.66 13.10 -3.82
N ARG A 177 -0.29 13.97 -3.45
CA ARG A 177 -0.22 15.39 -3.83
C ARG A 177 1.05 16.04 -3.30
N LEU A 178 1.66 16.83 -4.16
CA LEU A 178 2.85 17.59 -3.82
C LEU A 178 2.44 18.85 -3.04
N VAL A 179 3.20 19.18 -2.00
CA VAL A 179 3.01 20.42 -1.23
C VAL A 179 3.23 21.66 -2.09
N ASN A 180 2.63 22.77 -1.71
CA ASN A 180 2.64 24.06 -2.42
C ASN A 180 2.02 24.02 -3.82
N THR A 181 1.24 22.99 -4.17
CA THR A 181 0.45 22.95 -5.41
C THR A 181 -1.03 23.12 -5.12
N VAL A 182 -1.77 23.66 -6.07
CA VAL A 182 -3.21 23.89 -5.93
C VAL A 182 -3.97 22.60 -6.23
N ASN A 183 -4.95 22.27 -5.37
CA ASN A 183 -5.94 21.23 -5.67
C ASN A 183 -7.08 21.85 -6.47
N SER A 184 -7.15 21.61 -7.77
CA SER A 184 -8.16 22.20 -8.67
C SER A 184 -9.61 21.92 -8.26
N LYS A 185 -9.85 20.86 -7.47
CA LYS A 185 -11.21 20.51 -7.02
C LYS A 185 -11.71 21.35 -5.84
N SER A 186 -10.82 21.94 -5.08
CA SER A 186 -11.16 22.77 -3.91
C SER A 186 -10.68 24.21 -4.04
N GLY A 187 -9.72 24.49 -4.94
CA GLY A 187 -9.00 25.75 -5.00
C GLY A 187 -7.96 25.94 -3.90
N GLU A 188 -7.84 25.00 -2.98
CA GLU A 188 -6.95 25.08 -1.82
C GLU A 188 -5.52 24.64 -2.14
N VAL A 189 -4.56 25.27 -1.48
CA VAL A 189 -3.14 24.91 -1.58
C VAL A 189 -2.82 23.72 -0.69
N CYS A 190 -2.14 22.72 -1.24
CA CYS A 190 -1.60 21.61 -0.46
C CYS A 190 -0.46 22.12 0.43
N ARG A 191 -0.51 21.86 1.74
CA ARG A 191 0.49 22.34 2.69
C ARG A 191 0.71 21.37 3.84
N VAL A 192 1.90 21.41 4.42
CA VAL A 192 2.17 20.70 5.68
C VAL A 192 1.38 21.39 6.79
N ILE A 193 0.64 20.60 7.58
CA ILE A 193 -0.22 21.08 8.67
C ILE A 193 0.27 20.60 10.04
N HIS A 194 1.11 19.57 10.07
CA HIS A 194 1.74 19.07 11.29
C HIS A 194 3.06 18.39 10.97
N VAL A 195 4.02 18.56 11.86
CA VAL A 195 5.29 17.82 11.87
C VAL A 195 5.54 17.34 13.28
N GLU A 196 5.65 16.02 13.44
CA GLU A 196 6.12 15.44 14.69
C GLU A 196 7.64 15.53 14.71
N GLN A 197 8.16 16.36 15.63
CA GLN A 197 9.59 16.67 15.70
C GLN A 197 10.31 15.69 16.62
N GLY A 198 11.46 15.20 16.16
CA GLY A 198 12.43 14.51 16.99
C GLY A 198 13.22 15.47 17.87
N PRO A 199 14.14 14.95 18.71
CA PRO A 199 14.99 15.76 19.58
C PRO A 199 15.89 16.76 18.85
N ASP A 200 16.19 16.49 17.58
CA ASP A 200 17.00 17.33 16.68
C ASP A 200 16.20 18.43 15.98
N GLY A 201 14.88 18.49 16.22
CA GLY A 201 13.97 19.44 15.57
C GLY A 201 13.56 19.05 14.14
N GLU A 202 14.10 17.96 13.59
CA GLU A 202 13.70 17.41 12.29
C GLU A 202 12.49 16.48 12.45
N PRO A 203 11.76 16.16 11.36
CA PRO A 203 10.65 15.23 11.42
C PRO A 203 11.10 13.86 11.97
N ILE A 204 10.36 13.32 12.93
CA ILE A 204 10.67 12.02 13.54
C ILE A 204 10.79 10.94 12.47
N ARG A 205 11.77 10.05 12.64
CA ARG A 205 12.00 8.90 11.79
C ARG A 205 11.87 7.61 12.56
N TYR A 206 11.31 6.61 11.95
CA TYR A 206 11.02 5.33 12.57
C TYR A 206 11.90 4.23 12.01
N ASN A 207 12.40 3.38 12.91
CA ASN A 207 12.89 2.09 12.48
C ASN A 207 11.73 1.25 11.91
N PHE A 208 11.93 0.64 10.76
CA PHE A 208 10.87 -0.12 10.10
C PHE A 208 10.40 -1.34 10.93
N GLU A 209 11.30 -2.00 11.65
CA GLU A 209 10.93 -3.13 12.50
C GLU A 209 10.02 -2.67 13.64
N TYR A 210 10.32 -1.52 14.26
CA TYR A 210 9.46 -0.92 15.28
C TYR A 210 8.05 -0.62 14.74
N LEU A 211 7.94 0.01 13.56
CA LEU A 211 6.63 0.25 12.94
C LEU A 211 5.91 -1.07 12.60
N ALA A 212 6.65 -2.06 12.12
CA ALA A 212 6.07 -3.35 11.78
C ALA A 212 5.54 -4.09 13.02
N GLU A 213 6.23 -4.01 14.15
CA GLU A 213 5.77 -4.58 15.42
C GLU A 213 4.55 -3.86 15.98
N ALA A 214 4.51 -2.53 15.88
CA ALA A 214 3.36 -1.74 16.31
C ALA A 214 2.11 -1.97 15.44
N LEU A 215 2.29 -2.21 14.14
CA LEU A 215 1.19 -2.34 13.19
C LEU A 215 0.70 -3.78 13.02
N LEU A 216 1.62 -4.75 12.95
CA LEU A 216 1.26 -6.12 12.59
C LEU A 216 0.82 -6.94 13.83
N PRO A 217 -0.23 -7.77 13.70
CA PRO A 217 -0.75 -8.57 14.82
C PRO A 217 0.16 -9.75 15.19
N VAL A 218 1.15 -10.06 14.35
CA VAL A 218 2.04 -11.20 14.52
C VAL A 218 3.48 -10.74 14.40
N ALA A 219 4.27 -10.99 15.42
CA ALA A 219 5.67 -10.63 15.43
C ALA A 219 6.50 -11.45 14.40
N ARG A 220 7.61 -10.91 13.97
CA ARG A 220 8.48 -11.54 12.96
C ARG A 220 8.99 -12.92 13.39
N TRP A 221 9.40 -13.07 14.65
CA TRP A 221 9.89 -14.33 15.19
C TRP A 221 8.83 -15.44 15.21
N ASP A 222 7.56 -15.12 15.41
CA ASP A 222 6.47 -16.09 15.34
C ASP A 222 6.29 -16.60 13.90
N ILE A 223 6.38 -15.72 12.91
CA ILE A 223 6.35 -16.09 11.49
C ILE A 223 7.55 -16.96 11.12
N GLU A 224 8.73 -16.65 11.63
CA GLU A 224 9.95 -17.42 11.40
C GLU A 224 9.87 -18.78 12.08
N ALA A 225 9.36 -18.85 13.32
CA ALA A 225 9.10 -20.11 14.02
C ALA A 225 8.11 -20.99 13.26
N ASP A 226 6.99 -20.45 12.81
CA ASP A 226 6.01 -21.15 11.99
C ASP A 226 6.59 -21.66 10.66
N ARG A 227 7.44 -20.84 10.00
CA ARG A 227 8.13 -21.27 8.77
C ARG A 227 9.07 -22.44 9.03
N LYS A 228 9.82 -22.41 10.13
CA LYS A 228 10.71 -23.49 10.53
C LYS A 228 9.91 -24.77 10.78
N VAL A 229 8.84 -24.70 11.57
CA VAL A 229 7.95 -25.84 11.83
C VAL A 229 7.35 -26.40 10.54
N ARG A 230 6.94 -25.55 9.60
CA ARG A 230 6.42 -25.99 8.28
C ARG A 230 7.51 -26.61 7.41
N ALA A 231 8.75 -26.10 7.46
CA ALA A 231 9.89 -26.65 6.74
C ALA A 231 10.25 -28.04 7.28
N ASP A 232 10.30 -28.19 8.60
CA ASP A 232 10.58 -29.47 9.27
C ASP A 232 9.49 -30.51 8.95
N ARG A 233 8.21 -30.12 9.01
CA ARG A 233 7.09 -31.00 8.59
C ARG A 233 7.16 -31.42 7.13
N ARG A 234 7.73 -30.59 6.23
CA ARG A 234 7.94 -30.96 4.81
C ARG A 234 9.05 -32.01 4.65
N GLN A 235 10.09 -31.97 5.46
CA GLN A 235 11.15 -32.95 5.41
C GLN A 235 10.66 -34.36 5.80
N PHE A 236 9.70 -34.48 6.74
CA PHE A 236 9.11 -35.74 7.15
C PHE A 236 8.15 -36.39 6.12
N LYS A 237 7.82 -35.70 5.02
CA LYS A 237 6.92 -36.20 3.96
C LYS A 237 7.61 -36.86 2.78
N LEU A 238 8.94 -37.00 2.81
CA LEU A 238 9.70 -37.72 1.81
C LEU A 238 9.76 -39.21 2.22
N LEU A 239 8.74 -39.98 1.84
CA LEU A 239 8.83 -41.45 1.87
C LEU A 239 9.88 -41.89 0.85
N PRO A 240 10.91 -42.64 1.26
CA PRO A 240 11.90 -43.18 0.33
C PRO A 240 11.20 -44.15 -0.63
N GLY A 241 11.29 -43.94 -1.93
CA GLY A 241 10.90 -44.89 -2.96
C GLY A 241 9.65 -44.56 -3.82
N GLY A 242 9.01 -43.43 -3.63
CA GLY A 242 7.86 -43.02 -4.47
C GLY A 242 8.24 -42.26 -5.73
N GLN A 243 7.75 -42.69 -6.90
CA GLN A 243 7.75 -41.86 -8.12
C GLN A 243 6.86 -40.64 -7.90
N THR A 244 7.46 -39.53 -7.45
CA THR A 244 6.76 -38.40 -6.86
C THR A 244 6.07 -37.47 -7.87
N GLY A 245 6.34 -37.58 -9.18
CA GLY A 245 5.79 -36.68 -10.18
C GLY A 245 4.29 -36.90 -10.44
N ASN A 246 3.86 -38.14 -10.64
CA ASN A 246 2.47 -38.43 -11.01
C ASN A 246 1.51 -38.39 -9.81
N LEU A 247 1.96 -38.78 -8.60
CA LEU A 247 1.13 -38.72 -7.38
C LEU A 247 0.84 -37.29 -6.93
N ARG A 248 1.80 -36.35 -7.07
CA ARG A 248 1.57 -34.94 -6.75
C ARG A 248 0.51 -34.31 -7.67
N THR A 249 0.51 -34.67 -8.94
CA THR A 249 -0.46 -34.15 -9.92
C THR A 249 -1.85 -34.73 -9.67
N LEU A 250 -1.95 -36.01 -9.31
CA LEU A 250 -3.21 -36.67 -8.95
C LEU A 250 -3.79 -36.14 -7.62
N ASN A 251 -2.98 -36.05 -6.59
CA ASN A 251 -3.42 -35.52 -5.29
C ASN A 251 -3.78 -34.02 -5.36
N GLY A 252 -3.06 -33.22 -6.16
CA GLY A 252 -3.40 -31.81 -6.40
C GLY A 252 -4.72 -31.65 -7.13
N ARG A 253 -5.02 -32.50 -8.10
CA ARG A 253 -6.30 -32.52 -8.83
C ARG A 253 -7.45 -33.00 -7.94
N GLN A 254 -7.24 -34.01 -7.12
CA GLN A 254 -8.23 -34.50 -6.19
C GLN A 254 -8.56 -33.45 -5.11
N LEU A 255 -7.53 -32.82 -4.54
CA LEU A 255 -7.71 -31.76 -3.55
C LEU A 255 -8.42 -30.52 -4.13
N ALA A 256 -8.13 -30.17 -5.39
CA ALA A 256 -8.83 -29.11 -6.08
C ALA A 256 -10.31 -29.45 -6.34
N TRP A 257 -10.58 -30.72 -6.65
CA TRP A 257 -11.92 -31.23 -6.85
C TRP A 257 -12.72 -31.24 -5.54
N ASP A 258 -12.14 -31.76 -4.47
CA ASP A 258 -12.75 -31.80 -3.14
C ASP A 258 -13.09 -30.39 -2.63
N ARG A 259 -12.20 -29.42 -2.86
CA ARG A 259 -12.44 -28.01 -2.54
C ARG A 259 -13.56 -27.37 -3.38
N LEU A 260 -13.67 -27.74 -4.66
CA LEU A 260 -14.76 -27.29 -5.53
C LEU A 260 -16.10 -27.90 -5.09
N GLU A 261 -16.09 -29.13 -4.65
CA GLU A 261 -17.28 -29.82 -4.16
C GLU A 261 -17.76 -29.27 -2.81
N ASP A 262 -16.80 -28.93 -1.92
CA ASP A 262 -17.09 -28.23 -0.66
C ASP A 262 -17.63 -26.83 -0.89
N LEU A 263 -17.03 -26.06 -1.80
CA LEU A 263 -17.54 -24.75 -2.20
C LEU A 263 -18.95 -24.85 -2.80
N ARG A 264 -19.21 -25.86 -3.62
CA ARG A 264 -20.55 -26.10 -4.18
C ARG A 264 -21.57 -26.40 -3.11
N ARG A 265 -21.25 -27.22 -2.12
CA ARG A 265 -22.12 -27.57 -0.99
C ARG A 265 -22.44 -26.35 -0.11
N HIS A 266 -21.46 -25.44 0.05
CA HIS A 266 -21.64 -24.22 0.84
C HIS A 266 -22.34 -23.10 0.06
N CYS A 267 -22.07 -22.94 -1.23
CA CYS A 267 -22.66 -21.89 -2.06
C CYS A 267 -24.12 -22.19 -2.44
N CYS A 268 -24.52 -23.46 -2.58
CA CYS A 268 -25.93 -23.82 -2.81
C CYS A 268 -26.88 -23.46 -1.65
N LYS A 269 -26.34 -23.00 -0.51
CA LYS A 269 -27.12 -22.48 0.61
C LYS A 269 -27.31 -20.95 0.61
N VAL A 270 -26.65 -20.23 -0.30
CA VAL A 270 -26.57 -18.75 -0.23
C VAL A 270 -27.19 -18.02 -1.43
N SER A 271 -27.19 -18.55 -2.61
CA SER A 271 -27.99 -18.18 -3.79
C SER A 271 -27.46 -18.86 -5.07
N ASP A 272 -28.33 -19.24 -5.98
CA ASP A 272 -27.99 -19.93 -7.22
C ASP A 272 -27.11 -19.11 -8.20
N GLU A 273 -27.14 -17.78 -8.13
CA GLU A 273 -26.36 -16.89 -9.00
C GLU A 273 -24.86 -16.84 -8.68
N ALA A 274 -24.47 -16.93 -7.42
CA ALA A 274 -23.07 -16.93 -7.03
C ALA A 274 -22.35 -18.24 -7.40
N ALA A 275 -23.05 -19.35 -7.40
CA ALA A 275 -22.55 -20.66 -7.81
C ALA A 275 -22.27 -20.73 -9.33
N PHE A 276 -23.05 -20.03 -10.14
CA PHE A 276 -22.91 -20.01 -11.60
C PHE A 276 -21.67 -19.26 -12.07
N CYS A 277 -21.32 -18.16 -11.40
CA CYS A 277 -20.11 -17.37 -11.72
C CYS A 277 -18.79 -18.10 -11.42
N LEU A 278 -18.76 -19.01 -10.44
CA LEU A 278 -17.56 -19.77 -10.07
C LEU A 278 -17.29 -20.96 -11.01
N ILE A 279 -18.31 -21.48 -11.69
CA ILE A 279 -18.21 -22.63 -12.61
C ILE A 279 -17.78 -22.21 -14.02
N GLN A 280 -17.96 -20.96 -14.41
CA GLN A 280 -17.64 -20.45 -15.75
C GLN A 280 -16.20 -19.96 -15.94
N ARG A 281 -15.28 -20.16 -15.00
CA ARG A 281 -13.86 -19.84 -15.26
C ARG A 281 -13.23 -20.87 -16.21
N PRO A 282 -12.58 -20.42 -17.33
CA PRO A 282 -12.26 -21.24 -18.50
C PRO A 282 -11.04 -22.16 -18.36
N TYR A 283 -10.75 -22.67 -17.16
CA TYR A 283 -9.58 -23.53 -16.91
C TYR A 283 -9.91 -24.99 -16.55
N ILE A 284 -11.17 -25.38 -16.59
CA ILE A 284 -11.54 -26.79 -16.45
C ILE A 284 -11.97 -27.26 -17.84
N SER A 285 -11.08 -27.97 -18.54
CA SER A 285 -11.40 -28.50 -19.85
C SER A 285 -12.64 -29.38 -19.77
N LYS A 286 -13.62 -29.14 -20.65
CA LYS A 286 -14.88 -29.91 -20.78
C LYS A 286 -14.67 -31.43 -20.90
N THR A 287 -13.47 -31.87 -21.25
CA THR A 287 -13.10 -33.28 -21.42
C THR A 287 -13.04 -34.09 -20.10
N LEU A 288 -12.99 -33.43 -18.94
CA LEU A 288 -13.00 -34.12 -17.64
C LEU A 288 -14.41 -34.36 -17.07
N LEU A 289 -15.40 -33.59 -17.53
CA LEU A 289 -16.80 -33.73 -17.09
C LEU A 289 -17.53 -34.88 -17.80
N THR A 290 -17.14 -35.22 -19.04
CA THR A 290 -17.82 -36.26 -19.84
C THR A 290 -17.39 -37.68 -19.53
N ARG A 291 -16.28 -37.91 -18.79
CA ARG A 291 -15.80 -39.26 -18.45
C ARG A 291 -16.41 -39.89 -17.18
N ARG A 292 -17.25 -39.17 -16.45
CA ARG A 292 -17.88 -39.69 -15.22
C ARG A 292 -19.39 -39.94 -15.29
N ILE A 293 -19.99 -39.78 -16.47
CA ILE A 293 -21.42 -40.11 -16.67
C ILE A 293 -21.48 -41.23 -17.71
N SER A 294 -21.01 -42.40 -17.35
CA SER A 294 -21.39 -43.65 -17.99
C SER A 294 -21.83 -44.62 -16.89
N PRO A 295 -23.10 -44.91 -16.76
CA PRO A 295 -23.54 -45.99 -15.86
C PRO A 295 -23.04 -47.31 -16.47
N ARG A 296 -22.29 -48.06 -15.67
CA ARG A 296 -22.00 -49.46 -15.99
C ARG A 296 -23.34 -50.19 -16.03
N GLY A 297 -23.79 -50.58 -17.22
CA GLY A 297 -24.82 -51.57 -17.39
C GLY A 297 -24.32 -52.89 -16.79
N SER A 298 -25.14 -53.46 -15.96
CA SER A 298 -25.02 -54.86 -15.53
C SER A 298 -25.75 -55.74 -16.50
N PRO A 299 -25.33 -57.00 -16.65
CA PRO A 299 -25.91 -57.96 -17.57
C PRO A 299 -27.31 -58.39 -17.19
#